data_e75a7b266a0994bb4dbf25280f3cfc26
#
_entry.id   e75a7b266a0994bb4dbf25280f3cfc26
#
_cell.length_a   1.000
_cell.length_b   1.000
_cell.length_c   1.000
_cell.angle_alpha   90.00
_cell.angle_beta   90.00
_cell.angle_gamma   90.00
#
_symmetry.space_group_name_H-M   'P 1'
#
loop_
_entity.id
_entity.type
_entity.pdbx_description
1 polymer ?
#
loop_
_entity_poly.entity_id
_entity_poly.type
_entity_poly.pdbx_seq_one_letter_code
_entity_poly.pdbx_strand_id
1 'polypeptide(L)'
;LGLKLPTDPRWVDIAEKNIEEILVDHAYCEQKAASNGISLIVQFPQRQRLVDVMAEVVAEEWNHFERVLAELKKRGYQLGPKRSDEYAVRLGKLE
;
A
#
# COMPACT_ATOMS: atom_id res chain seq x y z
N LEU A 1 -10.31 5.16 -3.42
CA LEU A 1 -8.98 5.01 -3.95
C LEU A 1 -8.56 6.08 -4.94
N GLY A 2 -9.40 6.84 -5.49
CA GLY A 2 -9.03 7.90 -6.41
C GLY A 2 -8.55 7.42 -7.78
N LEU A 3 -8.62 6.12 -8.04
CA LEU A 3 -8.26 5.59 -9.35
C LEU A 3 -9.40 5.82 -10.31
N LYS A 4 -9.09 6.57 -11.37
CA LYS A 4 -10.03 6.77 -12.46
C LYS A 4 -9.51 6.01 -13.65
N LEU A 5 -10.26 5.01 -14.08
CA LEU A 5 -9.87 4.24 -15.25
C LEU A 5 -10.30 4.96 -16.52
N PRO A 6 -9.47 4.92 -17.57
CA PRO A 6 -9.88 5.44 -18.88
C PRO A 6 -11.08 4.66 -19.40
N THR A 7 -11.80 5.27 -20.32
CA THR A 7 -12.98 4.64 -20.91
C THR A 7 -12.65 3.60 -21.99
N ASP A 8 -11.38 3.46 -22.35
CA ASP A 8 -10.96 2.47 -23.35
C ASP A 8 -11.22 1.06 -22.82
N PRO A 9 -12.02 0.26 -23.52
CA PRO A 9 -12.33 -1.12 -23.09
C PRO A 9 -11.10 -1.99 -22.88
N ARG A 10 -10.05 -1.78 -23.67
CA ARG A 10 -8.82 -2.57 -23.53
C ARG A 10 -8.15 -2.27 -22.20
N TRP A 11 -8.20 -1.02 -21.76
CA TRP A 11 -7.63 -0.62 -20.50
C TRP A 11 -8.41 -1.20 -19.33
N VAL A 12 -9.72 -1.22 -19.42
CA VAL A 12 -10.58 -1.81 -18.39
C VAL A 12 -10.28 -3.31 -18.24
N ASP A 13 -10.12 -4.01 -19.35
CA ASP A 13 -9.80 -5.43 -19.34
C ASP A 13 -8.45 -5.70 -18.66
N ILE A 14 -7.44 -4.89 -19.00
CA ILE A 14 -6.12 -5.00 -18.37
C ILE A 14 -6.21 -4.74 -16.88
N ALA A 15 -6.96 -3.72 -16.48
CA ALA A 15 -7.12 -3.37 -15.07
C ALA A 15 -7.79 -4.51 -14.30
N GLU A 16 -8.80 -5.14 -14.88
CA GLU A 16 -9.48 -6.26 -14.22
C GLU A 16 -8.56 -7.46 -14.04
N LYS A 17 -7.71 -7.75 -15.01
CA LYS A 17 -6.77 -8.85 -14.93
C LYS A 17 -5.71 -8.63 -13.88
N ASN A 18 -5.39 -7.37 -13.60
CA ASN A 18 -4.30 -7.01 -12.69
C ASN A 18 -4.80 -6.41 -11.39
N ILE A 19 -6.11 -6.49 -11.11
CA ILE A 19 -6.67 -5.83 -9.93
C ILE A 19 -6.06 -6.36 -8.63
N GLU A 20 -5.77 -7.65 -8.56
CA GLU A 20 -5.14 -8.23 -7.39
C GLU A 20 -3.78 -7.59 -7.14
N GLU A 21 -2.95 -7.48 -8.15
CA GLU A 21 -1.64 -6.87 -8.02
C GLU A 21 -1.72 -5.40 -7.64
N ILE A 22 -2.65 -4.68 -8.25
CA ILE A 22 -2.85 -3.27 -7.93
C ILE A 22 -3.24 -3.10 -6.47
N LEU A 23 -4.16 -3.92 -5.99
CA LEU A 23 -4.61 -3.85 -4.60
C LEU A 23 -3.51 -4.24 -3.63
N VAL A 24 -2.74 -5.29 -3.95
CA VAL A 24 -1.63 -5.71 -3.10
C VAL A 24 -0.57 -4.62 -3.02
N ASP A 25 -0.19 -4.05 -4.15
CA ASP A 25 0.78 -2.96 -4.18
C ASP A 25 0.28 -1.76 -3.39
N HIS A 26 -1.01 -1.44 -3.53
CA HIS A 26 -1.60 -0.33 -2.79
C HIS A 26 -1.55 -0.58 -1.28
N ALA A 27 -1.87 -1.81 -0.86
CA ALA A 27 -1.82 -2.17 0.55
C ALA A 27 -0.42 -1.96 1.11
N TYR A 28 0.60 -2.37 0.38
CA TYR A 28 1.98 -2.19 0.84
C TYR A 28 2.42 -0.74 0.84
N CYS A 29 1.90 0.08 -0.08
CA CYS A 29 2.16 1.52 -0.05
C CYS A 29 1.61 2.16 1.22
N GLU A 30 0.38 1.79 1.60
CA GLU A 30 -0.23 2.30 2.82
C GLU A 30 0.50 1.82 4.06
N GLN A 31 0.90 0.55 4.07
CA GLN A 31 1.68 -0.01 5.18
C GLN A 31 3.01 0.72 5.33
N LYS A 32 3.68 0.97 4.23
CA LYS A 32 4.96 1.68 4.24
C LYS A 32 4.79 3.10 4.76
N ALA A 33 3.73 3.79 4.35
CA ALA A 33 3.46 5.14 4.83
C ALA A 33 3.25 5.16 6.34
N ALA A 34 2.48 4.20 6.87
CA ALA A 34 2.26 4.08 8.30
C ALA A 34 3.58 3.78 9.02
N SER A 35 4.37 2.87 8.49
CA SER A 35 5.66 2.49 9.06
C SER A 35 6.63 3.68 9.10
N ASN A 36 6.68 4.46 8.04
CA ASN A 36 7.51 5.66 8.00
C ASN A 36 7.09 6.68 9.05
N GLY A 37 5.78 6.86 9.22
CA GLY A 37 5.25 7.75 10.25
C GLY A 37 5.64 7.31 11.64
N ILE A 38 5.53 6.01 11.92
CA ILE A 38 5.93 5.43 13.20
C ILE A 38 7.43 5.66 13.42
N SER A 39 8.23 5.44 12.39
CA SER A 39 9.68 5.64 12.47
C SER A 39 10.04 7.06 12.85
N LEU A 40 9.34 8.04 12.29
CA LEU A 40 9.57 9.44 12.62
C LEU A 40 9.26 9.73 14.08
N ILE A 41 8.20 9.16 14.62
CA ILE A 41 7.87 9.32 16.04
C ILE A 41 8.97 8.72 16.90
N VAL A 42 9.48 7.56 16.53
CA VAL A 42 10.54 6.88 17.27
C VAL A 42 11.83 7.73 17.25
N GLN A 43 12.14 8.34 16.11
CA GLN A 43 13.36 9.14 15.98
C GLN A 43 13.28 10.48 16.70
N PHE A 44 12.10 11.08 16.78
CA PHE A 44 11.94 12.43 17.33
C PHE A 44 10.83 12.50 18.38
N PRO A 45 10.92 11.67 19.43
CA PRO A 45 9.83 11.60 20.41
C PRO A 45 9.67 12.87 21.23
N GLN A 46 10.69 13.74 21.29
CA GLN A 46 10.63 14.99 22.02
C GLN A 46 9.95 16.11 21.24
N ARG A 47 9.70 15.92 19.95
CA ARG A 47 9.03 16.90 19.11
C ARG A 47 7.53 16.65 19.16
N GLN A 48 6.88 17.24 20.16
CA GLN A 48 5.48 16.94 20.43
C GLN A 48 4.56 17.19 19.24
N ARG A 49 4.76 18.29 18.53
CA ARG A 49 3.93 18.61 17.38
C ARG A 49 4.10 17.58 16.27
N LEU A 50 5.32 17.15 16.02
CA LEU A 50 5.59 16.11 15.02
C LEU A 50 4.92 14.81 15.43
N VAL A 51 5.04 14.45 16.71
CA VAL A 51 4.43 13.23 17.24
C VAL A 51 2.91 13.25 17.02
N ASP A 52 2.27 14.38 17.38
CA ASP A 52 0.84 14.51 17.26
C ASP A 52 0.38 14.39 15.79
N VAL A 53 1.07 15.08 14.88
CA VAL A 53 0.72 15.03 13.45
C VAL A 53 0.96 13.64 12.88
N MET A 54 2.09 13.04 13.19
CA MET A 54 2.42 11.72 12.68
C MET A 54 1.49 10.64 13.23
N ALA A 55 1.06 10.78 14.49
CA ALA A 55 0.11 9.84 15.07
C ALA A 55 -1.19 9.82 14.27
N GLU A 56 -1.67 11.00 13.87
CA GLU A 56 -2.87 11.10 13.05
C GLU A 56 -2.65 10.51 11.65
N VAL A 57 -1.51 10.82 11.05
CA VAL A 57 -1.17 10.30 9.72
C VAL A 57 -1.08 8.79 9.73
N VAL A 58 -0.40 8.23 10.75
CA VAL A 58 -0.27 6.78 10.88
C VAL A 58 -1.63 6.12 11.00
N ALA A 59 -2.51 6.68 11.84
CA ALA A 59 -3.85 6.14 12.03
C ALA A 59 -4.64 6.15 10.73
N GLU A 60 -4.55 7.24 9.96
CA GLU A 60 -5.23 7.37 8.69
C GLU A 60 -4.70 6.39 7.65
N GLU A 61 -3.37 6.28 7.54
CA GLU A 61 -2.76 5.36 6.59
C GLU A 61 -3.07 3.90 6.94
N TRP A 62 -3.09 3.59 8.23
CA TRP A 62 -3.47 2.24 8.68
C TRP A 62 -4.92 1.93 8.36
N ASN A 63 -5.81 2.92 8.52
CA ASN A 63 -7.20 2.76 8.15
C ASN A 63 -7.35 2.47 6.65
N HIS A 64 -6.57 3.17 5.82
CA HIS A 64 -6.55 2.90 4.38
C HIS A 64 -6.07 1.49 4.10
N PHE A 65 -5.03 1.06 4.77
CA PHE A 65 -4.50 -0.29 4.65
C PHE A 65 -5.59 -1.33 4.97
N GLU A 66 -6.31 -1.13 6.07
CA GLU A 66 -7.38 -2.03 6.45
C GLU A 66 -8.49 -2.09 5.40
N ARG A 67 -8.81 -0.95 4.79
CA ARG A 67 -9.80 -0.89 3.72
C ARG A 67 -9.36 -1.68 2.50
N VAL A 68 -8.10 -1.59 2.15
CA VAL A 68 -7.57 -2.35 1.01
C VAL A 68 -7.59 -3.84 1.32
N LEU A 69 -7.23 -4.22 2.55
CA LEU A 69 -7.32 -5.61 2.98
C LEU A 69 -8.74 -6.15 2.88
N ALA A 70 -9.72 -5.34 3.28
CA ALA A 70 -11.11 -5.73 3.19
C ALA A 70 -11.53 -5.95 1.73
N GLU A 71 -11.06 -5.10 0.84
CA GLU A 71 -11.37 -5.23 -0.58
C GLU A 71 -10.72 -6.47 -1.17
N LEU A 72 -9.49 -6.78 -0.80
CA LEU A 72 -8.83 -8.01 -1.22
C LEU A 72 -9.63 -9.23 -0.78
N LYS A 73 -10.01 -9.26 0.50
CA LYS A 73 -10.77 -10.36 1.07
C LYS A 73 -12.11 -10.54 0.36
N LYS A 74 -12.79 -9.44 0.09
CA LYS A 74 -14.06 -9.44 -0.61
C LYS A 74 -13.95 -10.07 -1.99
N ARG A 75 -12.83 -9.90 -2.65
CA ARG A 75 -12.58 -10.43 -3.99
C ARG A 75 -11.96 -11.83 -3.96
N GLY A 76 -11.76 -12.40 -2.78
CA GLY A 76 -11.17 -13.72 -2.65
C GLY A 76 -9.66 -13.75 -2.81
N TYR A 77 -9.02 -12.60 -2.68
CA TYR A 77 -7.56 -12.50 -2.78
C TYR A 77 -6.93 -12.46 -1.40
N GLN A 78 -5.64 -12.68 -1.36
CA GLN A 78 -4.84 -12.56 -0.14
C GLN A 78 -3.74 -11.54 -0.35
N LEU A 79 -3.29 -10.91 0.74
CA LEU A 79 -2.20 -9.94 0.65
C LEU A 79 -0.94 -10.57 0.07
N GLY A 80 -0.53 -11.71 0.62
CA GLY A 80 0.65 -12.40 0.15
C GLY A 80 1.93 -11.60 0.33
N PRO A 81 3.03 -12.08 -0.26
CA PRO A 81 4.30 -11.38 -0.17
C PRO A 81 4.30 -10.12 -1.02
N LYS A 82 5.19 -9.19 -0.66
CA LYS A 82 5.33 -7.93 -1.37
C LYS A 82 5.90 -8.17 -2.77
N ARG A 83 5.09 -7.94 -3.78
CA ARG A 83 5.46 -8.26 -5.16
C ARG A 83 6.64 -7.46 -5.69
N SER A 84 6.71 -6.18 -5.32
CA SER A 84 7.82 -5.34 -5.76
C SER A 84 9.16 -5.84 -5.24
N ASP A 85 9.20 -6.32 -3.99
CA ASP A 85 10.42 -6.89 -3.42
C ASP A 85 10.78 -8.20 -4.09
N GLU A 86 9.79 -9.03 -4.36
CA GLU A 86 9.98 -10.28 -5.08
C GLU A 86 10.57 -10.04 -6.45
N TYR A 87 10.07 -9.03 -7.13
CA TYR A 87 10.57 -8.65 -8.44
C TYR A 87 12.01 -8.16 -8.37
N ALA A 88 12.30 -7.33 -7.37
CA ALA A 88 13.66 -6.84 -7.16
C ALA A 88 14.64 -7.97 -6.87
N VAL A 89 14.22 -8.97 -6.09
CA VAL A 89 15.04 -10.13 -5.78
C VAL A 89 15.35 -10.91 -7.04
N ARG A 90 14.38 -11.10 -7.93
CA ARG A 90 14.61 -11.76 -9.19
C ARG A 90 15.64 -11.04 -10.05
N LEU A 91 15.50 -9.71 -10.11
CA LEU A 91 16.45 -8.89 -10.86
C LEU A 91 17.85 -9.01 -10.27
N GLY A 92 17.93 -9.01 -8.94
CA GLY A 92 19.20 -9.19 -8.27
C GLY A 92 19.86 -10.53 -8.59
N LYS A 93 19.07 -11.58 -8.72
CA LYS A 93 19.60 -12.90 -9.06
C LYS A 93 20.08 -12.98 -10.50
N LEU A 94 19.54 -12.14 -11.36
CA LEU A 94 19.95 -12.10 -12.75
C LEU A 94 21.28 -11.37 -12.95
N GLU A 95 21.65 -10.58 -11.96
CA GLU A 95 22.91 -9.89 -11.98
C GLU A 95 24.06 -10.83 -11.60
#